data_73a08d6acd9fad4534d1e71554f470e1
#
_entry.id   73a08d6acd9fad4534d1e71554f470e1
#
_cell.length_a   1.000
_cell.length_b   1.000
_cell.length_c   1.000
_cell.angle_alpha   90.00
_cell.angle_beta   90.00
_cell.angle_gamma   90.00
#
_symmetry.space_group_name_H-M   'P 1'
#
loop_
_entity.id
_entity.type
_entity.pdbx_description
1 polymer ?
#
loop_
_entity_poly.entity_id
_entity_poly.type
_entity_poly.pdbx_seq_one_letter_code
_entity_poly.pdbx_strand_id
1 'polypeptide(L)'
;MWQHVAARFADHPALFGFDMLNEPFLGSDGGKLFKKLISTAVGTVIGDKRVKCFKLVGDFLNKQRRDEVKYLEQITGDVLKDVTRKAGYEYVRKFDIEKYSPFINKVSTAIREVTDKGILVMENCYWSNTCIPCSTPAIEVNGKREKNFCFTPHGYDFMVDTPQYKYASNDRVRAIFEEHVRTQDRLDAPVLVGEWGGFGGEGEDWLPHIEFLVNFFEQHKWGFTYWHYVDDMFNSPLMKVLSRPYPVAVSGRLISYGFDQSTQEFNLSYEGDGECASPTEIYIHKPAKTVEGCEYELESVGENGAAKLVIKPVSGTVNVKITF
;
A
#
# COMPACT_ATOMS: atom_id res chain seq x y z
N MET A 1 -18.29 21.50 0.13
CA MET A 1 -16.84 21.48 0.36
C MET A 1 -16.11 20.95 -0.87
N TRP A 2 -16.28 19.69 -1.29
CA TRP A 2 -15.51 19.08 -2.37
C TRP A 2 -15.69 19.75 -3.74
N GLN A 3 -16.88 20.25 -4.10
CA GLN A 3 -17.06 21.07 -5.31
C GLN A 3 -16.18 22.34 -5.29
N HIS A 4 -16.06 23.01 -4.14
CA HIS A 4 -15.21 24.16 -4.00
C HIS A 4 -13.72 23.83 -4.15
N VAL A 5 -13.27 22.72 -3.53
CA VAL A 5 -11.88 22.24 -3.65
C VAL A 5 -11.59 21.84 -5.10
N ALA A 6 -12.47 21.06 -5.72
CA ALA A 6 -12.31 20.62 -7.10
C ALA A 6 -12.26 21.81 -8.07
N ALA A 7 -13.16 22.81 -7.93
CA ALA A 7 -13.13 24.01 -8.75
C ALA A 7 -11.83 24.83 -8.60
N ARG A 8 -11.26 24.83 -7.39
CA ARG A 8 -10.04 25.59 -7.10
C ARG A 8 -8.81 24.99 -7.79
N PHE A 9 -8.75 23.67 -7.90
CA PHE A 9 -7.55 22.95 -8.35
C PHE A 9 -7.70 22.23 -9.69
N ALA A 10 -8.87 22.25 -10.31
CA ALA A 10 -9.17 21.52 -11.55
C ALA A 10 -8.14 21.73 -12.68
N ASP A 11 -7.60 22.93 -12.80
CA ASP A 11 -6.64 23.27 -13.86
C ASP A 11 -5.18 23.35 -13.35
N HIS A 12 -4.94 22.96 -12.10
CA HIS A 12 -3.58 22.96 -11.58
C HIS A 12 -2.74 21.82 -12.17
N PRO A 13 -1.55 22.11 -12.75
CA PRO A 13 -0.77 21.09 -13.46
C PRO A 13 -0.24 19.96 -12.57
N ALA A 14 -0.16 20.18 -11.27
CA ALA A 14 0.25 19.16 -10.30
C ALA A 14 -0.94 18.41 -9.67
N LEU A 15 -2.16 18.57 -10.18
CA LEU A 15 -3.31 17.82 -9.67
C LEU A 15 -3.17 16.34 -10.07
N PHE A 16 -2.96 15.48 -9.09
CA PHE A 16 -3.02 14.03 -9.25
C PHE A 16 -4.46 13.52 -9.11
N GLY A 17 -5.12 13.85 -8.01
CA GLY A 17 -6.46 13.36 -7.72
C GLY A 17 -7.06 13.96 -6.44
N PHE A 18 -8.21 13.43 -6.06
CA PHE A 18 -8.97 13.84 -4.89
C PHE A 18 -9.16 12.66 -3.96
N ASP A 19 -8.48 12.68 -2.83
CA ASP A 19 -8.69 11.75 -1.73
C ASP A 19 -9.79 12.32 -0.81
N MET A 20 -10.95 11.65 -0.83
CA MET A 20 -12.17 12.24 -0.32
C MET A 20 -12.38 12.07 1.18
N LEU A 21 -11.77 11.07 1.79
CA LEU A 21 -11.90 10.80 3.23
C LEU A 21 -10.84 9.82 3.71
N ASN A 22 -9.92 10.31 4.55
CA ASN A 22 -8.91 9.47 5.20
C ASN A 22 -9.56 8.51 6.19
N GLU A 23 -9.24 7.23 6.07
CA GLU A 23 -9.58 6.13 6.99
C GLU A 23 -11.03 6.14 7.50
N PRO A 24 -12.02 5.97 6.61
CA PRO A 24 -13.43 5.95 7.01
C PRO A 24 -13.68 5.01 8.19
N PHE A 25 -14.29 5.52 9.26
CA PHE A 25 -14.41 4.80 10.53
C PHE A 25 -15.86 4.45 10.87
N LEU A 26 -16.07 3.29 11.54
CA LEU A 26 -17.40 2.74 11.88
C LEU A 26 -18.23 3.60 12.87
N GLY A 27 -17.69 4.69 13.38
CA GLY A 27 -18.35 5.52 14.36
C GLY A 27 -18.65 4.74 15.67
N SER A 28 -19.89 4.79 16.14
CA SER A 28 -20.30 4.14 17.39
C SER A 28 -20.17 2.61 17.39
N ASP A 29 -20.12 1.97 16.23
CA ASP A 29 -19.98 0.51 16.14
C ASP A 29 -18.51 0.05 16.28
N GLY A 30 -17.54 0.96 16.14
CA GLY A 30 -16.11 0.64 16.33
C GLY A 30 -15.80 0.04 17.70
N GLY A 31 -16.39 0.59 18.76
CA GLY A 31 -16.22 0.03 20.11
C GLY A 31 -16.83 -1.36 20.31
N LYS A 32 -17.93 -1.66 19.61
CA LYS A 32 -18.56 -3.01 19.65
C LYS A 32 -17.68 -4.00 18.89
N LEU A 33 -17.18 -3.60 17.70
CA LEU A 33 -16.27 -4.41 16.91
C LEU A 33 -15.00 -4.72 17.69
N PHE A 34 -14.38 -3.73 18.33
CA PHE A 34 -13.15 -3.92 19.12
C PHE A 34 -13.34 -4.96 20.23
N LYS A 35 -14.44 -4.88 21.00
CA LYS A 35 -14.78 -5.88 22.02
C LYS A 35 -14.96 -7.27 21.43
N LYS A 36 -15.61 -7.37 20.27
CA LYS A 36 -15.82 -8.64 19.57
C LYS A 36 -14.51 -9.22 19.03
N LEU A 37 -13.60 -8.38 18.51
CA LEU A 37 -12.27 -8.79 18.11
C LEU A 37 -11.49 -9.42 19.26
N ILE A 38 -11.45 -8.76 20.42
CA ILE A 38 -10.78 -9.29 21.61
C ILE A 38 -11.37 -10.64 22.03
N SER A 39 -12.71 -10.72 22.18
CA SER A 39 -13.36 -11.96 22.60
C SER A 39 -13.17 -13.10 21.60
N THR A 40 -13.17 -12.80 20.29
CA THR A 40 -12.93 -13.78 19.24
C THR A 40 -11.47 -14.22 19.23
N ALA A 41 -10.52 -13.28 19.40
CA ALA A 41 -9.11 -13.58 19.49
C ALA A 41 -8.81 -14.54 20.63
N VAL A 42 -9.35 -14.26 21.83
CA VAL A 42 -9.20 -15.14 23.01
C VAL A 42 -9.76 -16.52 22.71
N GLY A 43 -10.98 -16.63 22.15
CA GLY A 43 -11.59 -17.92 21.80
C GLY A 43 -10.82 -18.66 20.73
N THR A 44 -10.30 -17.99 19.71
CA THR A 44 -9.50 -18.59 18.62
C THR A 44 -8.16 -19.06 19.16
N VAL A 45 -7.46 -18.24 19.93
CA VAL A 45 -6.14 -18.59 20.51
C VAL A 45 -6.24 -19.80 21.42
N ILE A 46 -7.30 -19.91 22.25
CA ILE A 46 -7.52 -21.06 23.13
C ILE A 46 -7.78 -22.35 22.32
N GLY A 47 -8.51 -22.24 21.21
CA GLY A 47 -8.88 -23.39 20.36
C GLY A 47 -7.89 -23.71 19.23
N ASP A 48 -6.95 -22.81 18.93
CA ASP A 48 -6.05 -22.96 17.78
C ASP A 48 -4.74 -23.66 18.15
N LYS A 49 -4.52 -24.84 17.55
CA LYS A 49 -3.31 -25.63 17.77
C LYS A 49 -2.02 -24.97 17.25
N ARG A 50 -2.13 -23.98 16.37
CA ARG A 50 -1.00 -23.17 15.84
C ARG A 50 -0.44 -22.23 16.92
N VAL A 51 -1.25 -21.88 17.92
CA VAL A 51 -0.88 -20.99 19.02
C VAL A 51 -0.61 -21.81 20.27
N LYS A 52 0.57 -21.60 20.86
CA LYS A 52 0.91 -22.22 22.16
C LYS A 52 0.23 -21.42 23.28
N CYS A 53 -1.06 -21.68 23.50
CA CYS A 53 -1.91 -20.93 24.41
C CYS A 53 -1.29 -20.72 25.80
N PHE A 54 -0.72 -21.75 26.41
CA PHE A 54 -0.05 -21.61 27.70
C PHE A 54 1.15 -20.67 27.66
N LYS A 55 1.91 -20.67 26.56
CA LYS A 55 3.04 -19.75 26.38
C LYS A 55 2.52 -18.34 26.20
N LEU A 56 1.50 -18.13 25.37
CA LEU A 56 0.87 -16.82 25.16
C LEU A 56 0.34 -16.23 26.45
N VAL A 57 -0.40 -17.03 27.23
CA VAL A 57 -0.91 -16.60 28.56
C VAL A 57 0.22 -16.32 29.53
N GLY A 58 1.24 -17.18 29.57
CA GLY A 58 2.42 -16.95 30.39
C GLY A 58 3.18 -15.68 30.04
N ASP A 59 3.37 -15.40 28.74
CA ASP A 59 4.04 -14.21 28.27
C ASP A 59 3.18 -12.94 28.55
N PHE A 60 1.86 -13.02 28.39
CA PHE A 60 0.94 -11.94 28.73
C PHE A 60 0.93 -11.59 30.24
N LEU A 61 1.00 -12.62 31.09
CA LEU A 61 1.04 -12.43 32.55
C LEU A 61 2.42 -11.97 33.03
N ASN A 62 3.47 -12.24 32.28
CA ASN A 62 4.82 -11.73 32.59
C ASN A 62 4.94 -10.30 32.16
N LYS A 63 5.06 -9.36 33.14
CA LYS A 63 5.09 -7.92 32.87
C LYS A 63 6.18 -7.54 31.85
N GLN A 64 7.41 -8.06 32.00
CA GLN A 64 8.51 -7.74 31.10
C GLN A 64 8.24 -8.22 29.66
N ARG A 65 7.74 -9.44 29.48
CA ARG A 65 7.44 -9.98 28.15
C ARG A 65 6.24 -9.30 27.52
N ARG A 66 5.23 -8.95 28.32
CA ARG A 66 4.09 -8.16 27.86
C ARG A 66 4.50 -6.76 27.44
N ASP A 67 5.37 -6.10 28.22
CA ASP A 67 5.90 -4.76 27.89
C ASP A 67 6.79 -4.79 26.65
N GLU A 68 7.46 -5.91 26.36
CA GLU A 68 8.17 -6.15 25.10
C GLU A 68 7.26 -6.62 23.95
N VAL A 69 5.99 -6.87 24.23
CA VAL A 69 4.95 -7.34 23.29
C VAL A 69 5.30 -8.64 22.53
N LYS A 70 6.31 -9.39 22.98
CA LYS A 70 6.76 -10.66 22.36
C LYS A 70 5.68 -11.72 22.23
N TYR A 71 4.70 -11.72 23.14
CA TYR A 71 3.57 -12.65 23.07
C TYR A 71 2.74 -12.47 21.79
N LEU A 72 2.78 -11.29 21.15
CA LEU A 72 2.09 -11.02 19.89
C LEU A 72 2.75 -11.68 18.68
N GLU A 73 4.01 -12.13 18.78
CA GLU A 73 4.67 -12.91 17.72
C GLU A 73 3.94 -14.24 17.42
N GLN A 74 3.14 -14.73 18.36
CA GLN A 74 2.33 -15.92 18.17
C GLN A 74 1.06 -15.69 17.35
N ILE A 75 0.68 -14.43 17.15
CA ILE A 75 -0.43 -14.06 16.26
C ILE A 75 0.10 -14.07 14.82
N THR A 76 -0.07 -15.20 14.16
CA THR A 76 0.31 -15.35 12.74
C THR A 76 -0.69 -14.65 11.83
N GLY A 77 -0.33 -14.48 10.55
CA GLY A 77 -1.23 -13.94 9.54
C GLY A 77 -2.51 -14.75 9.39
N ASP A 78 -2.43 -16.08 9.48
CA ASP A 78 -3.61 -16.96 9.44
C ASP A 78 -4.52 -16.77 10.65
N VAL A 79 -3.95 -16.65 11.85
CA VAL A 79 -4.71 -16.35 13.06
C VAL A 79 -5.39 -14.98 12.95
N LEU A 80 -4.65 -13.98 12.44
CA LEU A 80 -5.19 -12.64 12.19
C LEU A 80 -6.39 -12.70 11.23
N LYS A 81 -6.25 -13.35 10.07
CA LYS A 81 -7.33 -13.56 9.09
C LYS A 81 -8.57 -14.20 9.72
N ASP A 82 -8.39 -15.28 10.47
CA ASP A 82 -9.49 -16.00 11.12
C ASP A 82 -10.24 -15.13 12.13
N VAL A 83 -9.51 -14.44 12.99
CA VAL A 83 -10.08 -13.58 14.03
C VAL A 83 -10.82 -12.38 13.42
N THR A 84 -10.17 -11.66 12.52
CA THR A 84 -10.70 -10.44 11.93
C THR A 84 -11.93 -10.71 11.08
N ARG A 85 -11.90 -11.78 10.28
CA ARG A 85 -13.05 -12.20 9.47
C ARG A 85 -14.24 -12.59 10.33
N LYS A 86 -14.05 -13.44 11.34
CA LYS A 86 -15.13 -13.89 12.24
C LYS A 86 -15.73 -12.75 13.06
N ALA A 87 -14.90 -11.85 13.53
CA ALA A 87 -15.36 -10.77 14.41
C ALA A 87 -15.90 -9.57 13.63
N GLY A 88 -15.24 -9.20 12.52
CA GLY A 88 -15.35 -7.88 11.92
C GLY A 88 -16.13 -7.80 10.63
N TYR A 89 -16.17 -8.87 9.84
CA TYR A 89 -16.68 -8.81 8.47
C TYR A 89 -18.08 -8.18 8.36
N GLU A 90 -19.04 -8.61 9.15
CA GLU A 90 -20.42 -8.10 9.07
C GLU A 90 -20.54 -6.61 9.46
N TYR A 91 -19.71 -6.15 10.41
CA TYR A 91 -19.68 -4.72 10.78
C TYR A 91 -19.14 -3.86 9.64
N VAL A 92 -18.01 -4.26 9.08
CA VAL A 92 -17.37 -3.54 7.99
C VAL A 92 -18.25 -3.60 6.73
N ARG A 93 -18.74 -4.78 6.35
CA ARG A 93 -19.65 -4.94 5.20
C ARG A 93 -20.86 -4.03 5.28
N LYS A 94 -21.50 -3.99 6.45
CA LYS A 94 -22.66 -3.12 6.67
C LYS A 94 -22.31 -1.65 6.50
N PHE A 95 -21.20 -1.23 7.08
CA PHE A 95 -20.70 0.14 6.94
C PHE A 95 -20.37 0.47 5.49
N ASP A 96 -19.61 -0.38 4.82
CA ASP A 96 -19.19 -0.20 3.43
C ASP A 96 -20.40 0.03 2.49
N ILE A 97 -21.41 -0.81 2.63
CA ILE A 97 -22.59 -0.77 1.74
C ILE A 97 -23.59 0.32 2.12
N GLU A 98 -23.90 0.46 3.42
CA GLU A 98 -25.01 1.31 3.87
C GLU A 98 -24.59 2.76 4.15
N LYS A 99 -23.29 3.01 4.38
CA LYS A 99 -22.78 4.32 4.78
C LYS A 99 -21.73 4.86 3.86
N TYR A 100 -20.65 4.11 3.67
CA TYR A 100 -19.49 4.62 2.94
C TYR A 100 -19.74 4.69 1.43
N SER A 101 -20.29 3.65 0.81
CA SER A 101 -20.59 3.65 -0.62
C SER A 101 -21.53 4.81 -1.04
N PRO A 102 -22.68 5.06 -0.37
CA PRO A 102 -23.50 6.23 -0.68
C PRO A 102 -22.78 7.57 -0.49
N PHE A 103 -21.92 7.67 0.53
CA PHE A 103 -21.13 8.87 0.79
C PHE A 103 -20.14 9.11 -0.35
N ILE A 104 -19.29 8.11 -0.69
CA ILE A 104 -18.25 8.26 -1.70
C ILE A 104 -18.86 8.57 -3.07
N ASN A 105 -19.94 7.92 -3.45
CA ASN A 105 -20.64 8.17 -4.71
C ASN A 105 -21.21 9.59 -4.79
N LYS A 106 -21.78 10.09 -3.70
CA LYS A 106 -22.30 11.47 -3.62
C LYS A 106 -21.18 12.50 -3.75
N VAL A 107 -20.06 12.28 -3.07
CA VAL A 107 -18.91 13.21 -3.14
C VAL A 107 -18.28 13.15 -4.52
N SER A 108 -18.10 11.97 -5.08
CA SER A 108 -17.57 11.75 -6.43
C SER A 108 -18.42 12.44 -7.50
N THR A 109 -19.73 12.30 -7.41
CA THR A 109 -20.67 13.01 -8.31
C THR A 109 -20.49 14.52 -8.20
N ALA A 110 -20.41 15.05 -6.97
CA ALA A 110 -20.22 16.47 -6.75
C ALA A 110 -18.87 17.00 -7.30
N ILE A 111 -17.81 16.21 -7.26
CA ILE A 111 -16.53 16.54 -7.89
C ILE A 111 -16.66 16.52 -9.41
N ARG A 112 -17.28 15.48 -9.99
CA ARG A 112 -17.46 15.32 -11.43
C ARG A 112 -18.43 16.32 -12.07
N GLU A 113 -19.30 16.96 -11.30
CA GLU A 113 -20.08 18.12 -11.76
C GLU A 113 -19.20 19.35 -12.04
N VAL A 114 -17.99 19.39 -11.47
CA VAL A 114 -17.06 20.53 -11.59
C VAL A 114 -15.93 20.22 -12.57
N THR A 115 -15.37 19.00 -12.52
CA THR A 115 -14.22 18.63 -13.33
C THR A 115 -14.21 17.13 -13.63
N ASP A 116 -13.79 16.77 -14.83
CA ASP A 116 -13.48 15.40 -15.23
C ASP A 116 -12.00 15.01 -15.00
N LYS A 117 -11.16 15.99 -14.61
CA LYS A 117 -9.74 15.81 -14.33
C LYS A 117 -9.50 15.25 -12.93
N GLY A 118 -8.32 14.71 -12.76
CA GLY A 118 -7.87 14.11 -11.49
C GLY A 118 -8.52 12.75 -11.22
N ILE A 119 -7.76 11.87 -10.57
CA ILE A 119 -8.19 10.55 -10.16
C ILE A 119 -9.06 10.66 -8.91
N LEU A 120 -10.17 9.94 -8.83
CA LEU A 120 -10.90 9.78 -7.58
C LEU A 120 -10.23 8.72 -6.74
N VAL A 121 -9.73 9.11 -5.58
CA VAL A 121 -9.01 8.24 -4.66
C VAL A 121 -10.01 7.66 -3.65
N MET A 122 -10.11 6.35 -3.61
CA MET A 122 -11.06 5.63 -2.77
C MET A 122 -10.32 4.79 -1.73
N GLU A 123 -10.36 5.23 -0.51
CA GLU A 123 -9.90 4.42 0.63
C GLU A 123 -10.92 3.34 1.01
N ASN A 124 -10.53 2.44 1.87
CA ASN A 124 -11.40 1.48 2.53
C ASN A 124 -11.68 1.88 3.99
N CYS A 125 -12.63 1.22 4.61
CA CYS A 125 -12.84 1.38 6.06
C CYS A 125 -11.55 1.11 6.83
N TYR A 126 -11.20 1.96 7.81
CA TYR A 126 -10.05 1.82 8.71
C TYR A 126 -9.82 0.36 9.16
N TRP A 127 -10.89 -0.34 9.54
CA TRP A 127 -10.81 -1.72 9.99
C TRP A 127 -10.42 -2.71 8.90
N SER A 128 -10.57 -2.37 7.62
CA SER A 128 -10.05 -3.20 6.54
C SER A 128 -8.53 -3.13 6.45
N ASN A 129 -7.91 -2.04 6.94
CA ASN A 129 -6.46 -1.92 7.09
C ASN A 129 -5.90 -2.85 8.19
N THR A 130 -6.78 -3.53 8.94
CA THR A 130 -6.42 -4.53 9.95
C THR A 130 -6.77 -5.97 9.54
N CYS A 131 -6.84 -6.26 8.23
CA CYS A 131 -7.14 -7.58 7.67
C CYS A 131 -8.64 -7.98 7.69
N ILE A 132 -9.58 -7.04 7.90
CA ILE A 132 -11.00 -7.33 7.70
C ILE A 132 -11.34 -7.11 6.23
N PRO A 133 -11.98 -8.08 5.52
CA PRO A 133 -12.30 -7.91 4.11
C PRO A 133 -13.14 -6.66 3.82
N CYS A 134 -12.72 -5.86 2.86
CA CYS A 134 -13.46 -4.72 2.35
C CYS A 134 -14.60 -5.15 1.42
N SER A 135 -15.77 -4.55 1.57
CA SER A 135 -16.96 -4.80 0.73
C SER A 135 -17.41 -3.57 -0.08
N THR A 136 -16.69 -2.45 0.03
CA THR A 136 -17.03 -1.23 -0.72
C THR A 136 -17.02 -1.52 -2.23
N PRO A 137 -18.11 -1.25 -2.97
CA PRO A 137 -18.15 -1.39 -4.42
C PRO A 137 -17.33 -0.29 -5.11
N ALA A 138 -17.11 -0.46 -6.42
CA ALA A 138 -16.50 0.60 -7.23
C ALA A 138 -17.31 1.90 -7.16
N ILE A 139 -16.62 3.04 -7.27
CA ILE A 139 -17.26 4.36 -7.31
C ILE A 139 -18.25 4.44 -8.46
N GLU A 140 -19.43 5.00 -8.19
CA GLU A 140 -20.41 5.34 -9.19
C GLU A 140 -20.66 6.85 -9.21
N VAL A 141 -20.68 7.42 -10.40
CA VAL A 141 -21.06 8.80 -10.68
C VAL A 141 -22.34 8.77 -11.51
N ASN A 142 -23.42 9.34 -10.99
CA ASN A 142 -24.75 9.32 -11.63
C ASN A 142 -25.21 7.87 -12.00
N GLY A 143 -24.96 6.90 -11.11
CA GLY A 143 -25.35 5.51 -11.29
C GLY A 143 -24.54 4.74 -12.33
N LYS A 144 -23.40 5.26 -12.78
CA LYS A 144 -22.46 4.60 -13.69
C LYS A 144 -21.11 4.45 -13.03
N ARG A 145 -20.48 3.28 -13.21
CA ARG A 145 -19.12 3.05 -12.74
C ARG A 145 -18.19 4.16 -13.24
N GLU A 146 -17.52 4.82 -12.33
CA GLU A 146 -16.42 5.74 -12.64
C GLU A 146 -15.22 4.94 -13.20
N LYS A 147 -14.59 5.48 -14.22
CA LYS A 147 -13.43 4.84 -14.86
C LYS A 147 -12.10 5.38 -14.31
N ASN A 148 -12.10 6.64 -13.88
CA ASN A 148 -10.89 7.32 -13.43
C ASN A 148 -10.85 7.37 -11.90
N PHE A 149 -10.71 6.19 -11.26
CA PHE A 149 -10.50 6.06 -9.82
C PHE A 149 -9.42 5.03 -9.52
N CYS A 150 -8.81 5.14 -8.34
CA CYS A 150 -7.93 4.12 -7.79
C CYS A 150 -8.40 3.68 -6.40
N PHE A 151 -8.09 2.45 -6.05
CA PHE A 151 -8.24 1.93 -4.70
C PHE A 151 -7.00 2.27 -3.88
N THR A 152 -7.21 2.85 -2.68
CA THR A 152 -6.11 3.39 -1.89
C THR A 152 -6.16 2.82 -0.47
N PRO A 153 -5.71 1.57 -0.28
CA PRO A 153 -5.65 0.96 1.04
C PRO A 153 -4.48 1.51 1.85
N HIS A 154 -4.62 1.46 3.18
CA HIS A 154 -3.54 1.59 4.14
C HIS A 154 -3.19 0.24 4.74
N GLY A 155 -2.00 0.11 5.31
CA GLY A 155 -1.65 -1.14 5.99
C GLY A 155 -0.40 -1.03 6.85
N TYR A 156 -0.57 -1.44 8.12
CA TYR A 156 0.49 -1.47 9.11
C TYR A 156 0.40 -2.75 9.93
N ASP A 157 1.55 -3.32 10.28
CA ASP A 157 1.55 -4.28 11.38
C ASP A 157 1.20 -3.53 12.69
N PHE A 158 0.39 -4.12 13.53
CA PHE A 158 -0.07 -3.48 14.77
C PHE A 158 1.06 -3.20 15.78
N MET A 159 2.28 -3.66 15.51
CA MET A 159 3.46 -3.32 16.29
C MET A 159 4.05 -1.95 15.91
N VAL A 160 3.66 -1.41 14.75
CA VAL A 160 4.28 -0.19 14.18
C VAL A 160 4.16 1.01 15.10
N ASP A 161 3.03 1.20 15.78
CA ASP A 161 2.81 2.30 16.72
C ASP A 161 3.33 2.03 18.13
N THR A 162 4.25 1.07 18.27
CA THR A 162 4.82 0.70 19.56
C THR A 162 6.33 0.87 19.58
N PRO A 163 6.94 1.08 20.75
CA PRO A 163 8.41 1.08 20.87
C PRO A 163 9.06 -0.26 20.47
N GLN A 164 8.27 -1.30 20.34
CA GLN A 164 8.71 -2.68 20.04
C GLN A 164 8.56 -3.06 18.57
N TYR A 165 8.62 -2.11 17.71
CA TYR A 165 8.51 -2.13 16.28
C TYR A 165 9.39 -3.18 15.56
N LYS A 166 10.56 -3.52 16.08
CA LYS A 166 11.39 -4.62 15.59
C LYS A 166 10.68 -5.99 15.59
N TYR A 167 9.52 -6.10 16.26
CA TYR A 167 8.66 -7.29 16.25
C TYR A 167 7.50 -7.20 15.24
N ALA A 168 7.50 -6.21 14.36
CA ALA A 168 6.58 -6.18 13.23
C ALA A 168 6.72 -7.46 12.40
N SER A 169 5.61 -8.02 11.95
CA SER A 169 5.58 -9.32 11.30
C SER A 169 5.27 -9.19 9.81
N ASN A 170 6.18 -9.68 8.98
CA ASN A 170 5.96 -9.80 7.54
C ASN A 170 4.78 -10.73 7.21
N ASP A 171 4.52 -11.75 8.04
CA ASP A 171 3.41 -12.66 7.85
C ASP A 171 2.05 -11.99 8.12
N ARG A 172 1.94 -11.18 9.17
CA ARG A 172 0.72 -10.43 9.47
C ARG A 172 0.43 -9.34 8.45
N VAL A 173 1.44 -8.55 8.09
CA VAL A 173 1.23 -7.48 7.10
C VAL A 173 0.96 -8.04 5.71
N ARG A 174 1.55 -9.18 5.35
CA ARG A 174 1.19 -9.95 4.15
C ARG A 174 -0.30 -10.30 4.16
N ALA A 175 -0.82 -10.80 5.29
CA ALA A 175 -2.22 -11.15 5.44
C ALA A 175 -3.15 -9.94 5.19
N ILE A 176 -2.76 -8.75 5.65
CA ILE A 176 -3.48 -7.50 5.41
C ILE A 176 -3.48 -7.17 3.90
N PHE A 177 -2.31 -7.11 3.29
CA PHE A 177 -2.22 -6.72 1.88
C PHE A 177 -2.78 -7.76 0.91
N GLU A 178 -2.79 -9.05 1.26
CA GLU A 178 -3.52 -10.06 0.47
C GLU A 178 -5.05 -9.84 0.46
N GLU A 179 -5.65 -9.30 1.53
CA GLU A 179 -7.07 -8.88 1.49
C GLU A 179 -7.24 -7.65 0.59
N HIS A 180 -6.25 -6.77 0.50
CA HIS A 180 -6.28 -5.65 -0.44
C HIS A 180 -6.11 -6.12 -1.90
N VAL A 181 -5.29 -7.14 -2.17
CA VAL A 181 -5.23 -7.79 -3.50
C VAL A 181 -6.60 -8.33 -3.91
N ARG A 182 -7.30 -9.04 -3.01
CA ARG A 182 -8.65 -9.54 -3.30
C ARG A 182 -9.64 -8.41 -3.56
N THR A 183 -9.48 -7.28 -2.87
CA THR A 183 -10.29 -6.09 -3.10
C THR A 183 -9.98 -5.46 -4.45
N GLN A 184 -8.71 -5.34 -4.82
CA GLN A 184 -8.28 -4.89 -6.14
C GLN A 184 -8.89 -5.73 -7.25
N ASP A 185 -8.78 -7.06 -7.16
CA ASP A 185 -9.32 -8.00 -8.15
C ASP A 185 -10.83 -7.81 -8.33
N ARG A 186 -11.55 -7.66 -7.20
CA ARG A 186 -12.99 -7.43 -7.21
C ARG A 186 -13.38 -6.08 -7.80
N LEU A 187 -12.59 -5.04 -7.52
CA LEU A 187 -12.81 -3.69 -8.01
C LEU A 187 -12.35 -3.51 -9.45
N ASP A 188 -11.44 -4.34 -9.94
CA ASP A 188 -10.75 -4.17 -11.23
C ASP A 188 -10.25 -2.72 -11.37
N ALA A 189 -9.40 -2.29 -10.44
CA ALA A 189 -8.90 -0.92 -10.32
C ALA A 189 -7.41 -0.88 -10.00
N PRO A 190 -6.68 0.16 -10.42
CA PRO A 190 -5.31 0.36 -9.97
C PRO A 190 -5.27 0.64 -8.47
N VAL A 191 -4.13 0.33 -7.84
CA VAL A 191 -3.90 0.55 -6.42
C VAL A 191 -2.78 1.57 -6.20
N LEU A 192 -3.05 2.51 -5.32
CA LEU A 192 -2.07 3.38 -4.68
C LEU A 192 -2.15 3.13 -3.18
N VAL A 193 -1.14 2.50 -2.57
CA VAL A 193 -1.10 2.36 -1.11
C VAL A 193 -0.92 3.75 -0.50
N GLY A 194 -1.97 4.29 0.11
CA GLY A 194 -2.02 5.68 0.57
C GLY A 194 -1.15 5.92 1.81
N GLU A 195 -1.18 4.96 2.73
CA GLU A 195 -0.32 5.00 3.90
C GLU A 195 0.24 3.61 4.23
N TRP A 196 1.51 3.58 4.48
CA TRP A 196 2.23 2.43 5.00
C TRP A 196 3.55 2.93 5.59
N GLY A 197 4.17 2.16 6.41
CA GLY A 197 5.46 2.57 6.90
C GLY A 197 5.90 1.75 8.07
N GLY A 198 6.98 2.20 8.61
CA GLY A 198 7.55 1.66 9.79
C GLY A 198 8.38 2.74 10.45
N PHE A 199 8.22 2.89 11.75
CA PHE A 199 9.00 3.82 12.54
C PHE A 199 10.32 3.19 12.94
N GLY A 200 11.41 3.74 12.42
CA GLY A 200 12.71 3.36 12.90
C GLY A 200 12.96 3.87 14.30
N GLY A 201 13.07 2.97 15.24
CA GLY A 201 13.80 3.24 16.45
C GLY A 201 15.31 3.32 16.17
N GLU A 202 16.12 3.26 17.20
CA GLU A 202 17.55 3.09 17.05
C GLU A 202 17.87 1.77 16.34
N GLY A 203 18.87 1.77 15.45
CA GLY A 203 19.30 0.60 14.70
C GLY A 203 18.62 0.40 13.34
N GLU A 204 18.84 -0.77 12.77
CA GLU A 204 18.39 -1.13 11.41
C GLU A 204 17.55 -2.43 11.36
N ASP A 205 17.24 -3.01 12.50
CA ASP A 205 16.56 -4.32 12.62
C ASP A 205 15.16 -4.33 11.96
N TRP A 206 14.61 -3.18 11.67
CA TRP A 206 13.30 -2.96 11.07
C TRP A 206 13.36 -2.81 9.55
N LEU A 207 14.51 -2.53 8.96
CA LEU A 207 14.63 -2.35 7.50
C LEU A 207 14.17 -3.55 6.70
N PRO A 208 14.42 -4.82 7.11
CA PRO A 208 13.89 -5.98 6.39
C PRO A 208 12.36 -6.02 6.29
N HIS A 209 11.64 -5.42 7.26
CA HIS A 209 10.18 -5.28 7.19
C HIS A 209 9.76 -4.28 6.13
N ILE A 210 10.46 -3.14 6.04
CA ILE A 210 10.21 -2.13 5.01
C ILE A 210 10.53 -2.69 3.62
N GLU A 211 11.66 -3.36 3.46
CA GLU A 211 12.04 -4.00 2.20
C GLU A 211 11.01 -5.03 1.75
N PHE A 212 10.52 -5.86 2.67
CA PHE A 212 9.44 -6.80 2.40
C PHE A 212 8.20 -6.11 1.83
N LEU A 213 7.76 -4.99 2.44
CA LEU A 213 6.60 -4.24 2.00
C LEU A 213 6.80 -3.63 0.60
N VAL A 214 7.93 -2.99 0.36
CA VAL A 214 8.23 -2.40 -0.95
C VAL A 214 8.27 -3.49 -2.03
N ASN A 215 8.92 -4.62 -1.76
CA ASN A 215 8.97 -5.75 -2.70
C ASN A 215 7.56 -6.33 -2.96
N PHE A 216 6.69 -6.37 -1.95
CA PHE A 216 5.30 -6.77 -2.13
C PHE A 216 4.55 -5.81 -3.06
N PHE A 217 4.72 -4.50 -2.90
CA PHE A 217 4.07 -3.49 -3.74
C PHE A 217 4.57 -3.55 -5.18
N GLU A 218 5.88 -3.69 -5.38
CA GLU A 218 6.48 -3.87 -6.72
C GLU A 218 5.94 -5.13 -7.42
N GLN A 219 5.85 -6.24 -6.71
CA GLN A 219 5.29 -7.49 -7.23
C GLN A 219 3.85 -7.32 -7.74
N HIS A 220 3.06 -6.48 -7.05
CA HIS A 220 1.68 -6.18 -7.42
C HIS A 220 1.55 -4.95 -8.34
N LYS A 221 2.66 -4.30 -8.69
CA LYS A 221 2.69 -3.07 -9.52
C LYS A 221 1.87 -1.93 -8.90
N TRP A 222 1.93 -1.81 -7.59
CA TRP A 222 1.24 -0.79 -6.83
C TRP A 222 2.09 0.46 -6.67
N GLY A 223 1.48 1.63 -6.87
CA GLY A 223 2.05 2.86 -6.35
C GLY A 223 1.93 2.93 -4.83
N PHE A 224 2.75 3.75 -4.20
CA PHE A 224 2.67 3.91 -2.75
C PHE A 224 3.18 5.28 -2.29
N THR A 225 2.70 5.73 -1.13
CA THR A 225 3.17 6.91 -0.41
C THR A 225 3.54 6.52 1.02
N TYR A 226 4.78 6.79 1.40
CA TYR A 226 5.30 6.42 2.73
C TYR A 226 4.76 7.37 3.81
N TRP A 227 4.23 6.88 4.89
CA TRP A 227 3.84 7.64 6.06
C TRP A 227 4.93 7.59 7.12
N HIS A 228 5.58 8.73 7.45
CA HIS A 228 5.37 10.02 6.83
C HIS A 228 6.72 10.74 6.66
N TYR A 229 6.74 11.81 5.88
CA TYR A 229 7.92 12.64 5.72
C TYR A 229 8.26 13.33 7.06
N VAL A 230 9.55 13.30 7.40
CA VAL A 230 10.17 14.06 8.49
C VAL A 230 11.45 14.70 7.99
N ASP A 231 11.87 15.82 8.58
CA ASP A 231 12.99 16.62 8.08
C ASP A 231 14.31 15.83 7.94
N ASP A 232 14.57 14.89 8.85
CA ASP A 232 15.76 14.04 8.83
C ASP A 232 15.60 12.74 8.02
N MET A 233 14.50 12.53 7.35
CA MET A 233 14.20 11.28 6.63
C MET A 233 15.31 10.87 5.66
N PHE A 234 15.86 11.83 4.91
CA PHE A 234 16.90 11.56 3.92
C PHE A 234 18.24 11.13 4.51
N ASN A 235 18.48 11.41 5.80
CA ASN A 235 19.66 10.97 6.54
C ASN A 235 19.42 9.68 7.32
N SER A 236 18.18 9.18 7.32
CA SER A 236 17.81 8.00 8.09
C SER A 236 18.20 6.70 7.39
N PRO A 237 18.37 5.59 8.12
CA PRO A 237 18.58 4.26 7.54
C PRO A 237 17.46 3.82 6.58
N LEU A 238 16.26 4.39 6.68
CA LEU A 238 15.14 4.14 5.79
C LEU A 238 15.51 4.31 4.31
N MET A 239 16.35 5.29 4.00
CA MET A 239 16.77 5.57 2.62
C MET A 239 17.63 4.46 2.02
N LYS A 240 18.18 3.54 2.82
CA LYS A 240 18.83 2.33 2.30
C LYS A 240 17.86 1.43 1.54
N VAL A 241 16.57 1.49 1.89
CA VAL A 241 15.51 0.72 1.24
C VAL A 241 14.74 1.56 0.22
N LEU A 242 14.41 2.81 0.56
CA LEU A 242 13.58 3.66 -0.33
C LEU A 242 14.36 4.27 -1.50
N SER A 243 15.69 4.44 -1.39
CA SER A 243 16.53 4.87 -2.54
C SER A 243 16.73 3.69 -3.48
N ARG A 244 15.82 3.52 -4.43
CA ARG A 244 15.78 2.40 -5.37
C ARG A 244 15.30 2.81 -6.75
N PRO A 245 15.66 2.06 -7.81
CA PRO A 245 15.13 2.31 -9.14
C PRO A 245 13.67 1.87 -9.25
N TYR A 246 12.90 2.55 -10.09
CA TYR A 246 11.51 2.20 -10.40
C TYR A 246 11.09 2.76 -11.77
N PRO A 247 10.09 2.14 -12.44
CA PRO A 247 9.52 2.69 -13.66
C PRO A 247 8.64 3.91 -13.33
N VAL A 248 8.99 5.07 -13.87
CA VAL A 248 8.18 6.30 -13.77
C VAL A 248 6.98 6.21 -14.71
N ALA A 249 7.24 5.73 -15.93
CA ALA A 249 6.24 5.50 -16.96
C ALA A 249 6.71 4.37 -17.89
N VAL A 250 5.78 3.68 -18.53
CA VAL A 250 6.08 2.70 -19.58
C VAL A 250 5.26 3.01 -20.84
N SER A 251 5.92 2.93 -21.99
CA SER A 251 5.29 3.05 -23.31
C SER A 251 4.59 1.74 -23.68
N GLY A 252 3.50 1.42 -23.00
CA GLY A 252 2.76 0.17 -23.18
C GLY A 252 2.20 -0.40 -21.89
N ARG A 253 2.14 -1.72 -21.77
CA ARG A 253 1.56 -2.42 -20.63
C ARG A 253 2.65 -3.00 -19.73
N LEU A 254 2.77 -2.48 -18.51
CA LEU A 254 3.68 -3.00 -17.49
C LEU A 254 3.34 -4.45 -17.14
N ILE A 255 4.30 -5.36 -17.28
CA ILE A 255 4.19 -6.78 -16.91
C ILE A 255 4.70 -6.99 -15.50
N SER A 256 5.95 -6.63 -15.25
CA SER A 256 6.59 -6.77 -13.93
C SER A 256 7.76 -5.81 -13.77
N TYR A 257 8.09 -5.48 -12.54
CA TYR A 257 9.35 -4.86 -12.18
C TYR A 257 9.71 -5.22 -10.75
N GLY A 258 10.98 -5.01 -10.39
CA GLY A 258 11.44 -5.18 -9.02
C GLY A 258 12.94 -4.90 -8.90
N PHE A 259 13.34 -4.57 -7.69
CA PHE A 259 14.73 -4.33 -7.33
C PHE A 259 15.17 -5.26 -6.21
N ASP A 260 16.21 -6.04 -6.44
CA ASP A 260 16.86 -6.86 -5.43
C ASP A 260 17.97 -6.07 -4.75
N GLN A 261 17.73 -5.71 -3.49
CA GLN A 261 18.68 -4.95 -2.68
C GLN A 261 19.98 -5.71 -2.42
N SER A 262 19.94 -7.04 -2.35
CA SER A 262 21.10 -7.86 -2.03
C SER A 262 22.05 -8.00 -3.21
N THR A 263 21.52 -8.12 -4.42
CA THR A 263 22.30 -8.22 -5.67
C THR A 263 22.49 -6.88 -6.38
N GLN A 264 21.76 -5.84 -5.93
CA GLN A 264 21.74 -4.52 -6.57
C GLN A 264 21.30 -4.62 -8.04
N GLU A 265 20.29 -5.44 -8.32
CA GLU A 265 19.79 -5.72 -9.65
C GLU A 265 18.35 -5.25 -9.78
N PHE A 266 18.07 -4.45 -10.79
CA PHE A 266 16.72 -4.05 -11.17
C PHE A 266 16.30 -4.73 -12.45
N ASN A 267 15.09 -5.24 -12.49
CA ASN A 267 14.47 -5.87 -13.65
C ASN A 267 13.14 -5.19 -13.97
N LEU A 268 12.89 -4.92 -15.25
CA LEU A 268 11.62 -4.41 -15.76
C LEU A 268 11.22 -5.21 -16.99
N SER A 269 9.96 -5.64 -17.04
CA SER A 269 9.37 -6.25 -18.23
C SER A 269 8.04 -5.55 -18.57
N TYR A 270 7.86 -5.20 -19.86
CA TYR A 270 6.63 -4.60 -20.34
C TYR A 270 6.35 -5.00 -21.80
N GLU A 271 5.08 -5.01 -22.17
CA GLU A 271 4.64 -5.15 -23.55
C GLU A 271 4.56 -3.75 -24.16
N GLY A 272 5.53 -3.45 -25.01
CA GLY A 272 5.72 -2.13 -25.60
C GLY A 272 4.72 -1.86 -26.73
N ASP A 273 4.27 -0.60 -26.79
CA ASP A 273 3.50 -0.03 -27.88
C ASP A 273 4.36 1.00 -28.62
N GLY A 274 4.78 0.64 -29.83
CA GLY A 274 5.62 1.51 -30.66
C GLY A 274 4.95 2.80 -31.13
N GLU A 275 3.62 2.87 -31.07
CA GLU A 275 2.83 4.07 -31.40
C GLU A 275 2.55 4.97 -30.18
N CYS A 276 3.02 4.58 -28.99
CA CYS A 276 2.87 5.38 -27.79
C CYS A 276 3.54 6.75 -27.94
N ALA A 277 2.85 7.81 -27.58
CA ALA A 277 3.37 9.19 -27.69
C ALA A 277 4.46 9.52 -26.66
N SER A 278 4.58 8.73 -25.60
CA SER A 278 5.51 8.97 -24.49
C SER A 278 6.51 7.82 -24.34
N PRO A 279 7.77 8.11 -23.98
CA PRO A 279 8.79 7.08 -23.77
C PRO A 279 8.55 6.27 -22.49
N THR A 280 9.25 5.15 -22.34
CA THR A 280 9.44 4.50 -21.06
C THR A 280 10.52 5.26 -20.29
N GLU A 281 10.22 5.62 -19.05
CA GLU A 281 11.14 6.30 -18.13
C GLU A 281 11.39 5.45 -16.90
N ILE A 282 12.65 5.19 -16.59
CA ILE A 282 13.08 4.47 -15.38
C ILE A 282 13.92 5.43 -14.53
N TYR A 283 13.47 5.72 -13.32
CA TYR A 283 14.30 6.42 -12.35
C TYR A 283 15.39 5.50 -11.84
N ILE A 284 16.64 6.01 -11.79
CA ILE A 284 17.79 5.35 -11.16
C ILE A 284 18.37 6.29 -10.10
N HIS A 285 18.55 5.78 -8.88
CA HIS A 285 18.98 6.56 -7.72
C HIS A 285 20.50 6.85 -7.69
N LYS A 286 21.27 6.14 -8.52
CA LYS A 286 22.73 6.28 -8.68
C LYS A 286 23.15 5.77 -10.06
N PRO A 287 24.39 6.05 -10.52
CA PRO A 287 24.89 5.55 -11.80
C PRO A 287 24.83 4.03 -11.89
N ALA A 288 24.30 3.53 -13.00
CA ALA A 288 24.29 2.11 -13.32
C ALA A 288 25.69 1.62 -13.75
N LYS A 289 26.04 0.40 -13.37
CA LYS A 289 27.22 -0.31 -13.91
C LYS A 289 26.93 -0.89 -15.30
N THR A 290 25.78 -1.55 -15.44
CA THR A 290 25.33 -2.11 -16.73
C THR A 290 23.85 -1.81 -16.94
N VAL A 291 23.47 -1.65 -18.20
CA VAL A 291 22.08 -1.61 -18.66
C VAL A 291 21.98 -2.54 -19.86
N GLU A 292 21.10 -3.51 -19.79
CA GLU A 292 20.91 -4.54 -20.80
C GLU A 292 19.45 -4.57 -21.26
N GLY A 293 19.22 -4.99 -22.52
CA GLY A 293 17.90 -5.27 -23.08
C GLY A 293 17.21 -4.07 -23.74
N CYS A 294 17.83 -2.89 -23.78
CA CYS A 294 17.27 -1.71 -24.46
C CYS A 294 18.34 -0.72 -24.93
N GLU A 295 17.98 0.09 -25.92
CA GLU A 295 18.67 1.35 -26.22
C GLU A 295 18.05 2.47 -25.36
N TYR A 296 18.88 3.34 -24.81
CA TYR A 296 18.42 4.37 -23.88
C TYR A 296 19.22 5.66 -23.98
N GLU A 297 18.62 6.73 -23.50
CA GLU A 297 19.27 8.01 -23.22
C GLU A 297 19.21 8.27 -21.71
N LEU A 298 20.18 9.01 -21.15
CA LEU A 298 20.19 9.39 -19.74
C LEU A 298 19.88 10.87 -19.59
N GLU A 299 18.89 11.17 -18.76
CA GLU A 299 18.55 12.51 -18.32
C GLU A 299 18.92 12.68 -16.84
N SER A 300 19.82 13.59 -16.52
CA SER A 300 20.25 13.85 -15.14
C SER A 300 19.07 14.38 -14.29
N VAL A 301 18.92 13.84 -13.08
CA VAL A 301 17.93 14.28 -12.09
C VAL A 301 18.65 14.64 -10.80
N GLY A 302 19.00 15.93 -10.66
CA GLY A 302 19.72 16.42 -9.47
C GLY A 302 21.24 16.20 -9.52
N GLU A 303 21.89 16.50 -8.37
CA GLU A 303 23.36 16.60 -8.30
C GLU A 303 24.05 15.28 -7.90
N ASN A 304 23.31 14.27 -7.42
CA ASN A 304 23.86 13.06 -6.79
C ASN A 304 24.03 11.86 -7.73
N GLY A 305 24.04 12.08 -9.06
CA GLY A 305 24.16 11.02 -10.05
C GLY A 305 22.89 10.21 -10.27
N ALA A 306 21.76 10.64 -9.68
CA ALA A 306 20.45 10.13 -10.03
C ALA A 306 20.07 10.58 -11.45
N ALA A 307 19.39 9.71 -12.19
CA ALA A 307 19.01 9.98 -13.57
C ALA A 307 17.66 9.31 -13.90
N LYS A 308 17.07 9.74 -15.00
CA LYS A 308 16.06 8.97 -15.73
C LYS A 308 16.74 8.28 -16.91
N LEU A 309 16.48 7.01 -17.05
CA LEU A 309 16.81 6.22 -18.21
C LEU A 309 15.59 6.23 -19.12
N VAL A 310 15.74 6.82 -20.31
CA VAL A 310 14.65 7.09 -21.24
C VAL A 310 14.79 6.14 -22.44
N ILE A 311 13.76 5.31 -22.66
CA ILE A 311 13.68 4.33 -23.74
C ILE A 311 12.59 4.78 -24.71
N LYS A 312 12.93 4.97 -25.99
CA LYS A 312 11.95 5.30 -27.03
C LYS A 312 10.89 4.21 -27.17
N PRO A 313 9.64 4.56 -27.54
CA PRO A 313 8.61 3.56 -27.77
C PRO A 313 9.05 2.50 -28.78
N VAL A 314 8.86 1.23 -28.44
CA VAL A 314 9.14 0.08 -29.27
C VAL A 314 7.99 -0.92 -29.15
N SER A 315 7.71 -1.68 -30.19
CA SER A 315 6.68 -2.71 -30.17
C SER A 315 7.23 -4.05 -29.69
N GLY A 316 6.40 -4.81 -28.96
CA GLY A 316 6.71 -6.15 -28.47
C GLY A 316 7.27 -6.18 -27.05
N THR A 317 7.66 -7.36 -26.59
CA THR A 317 8.12 -7.57 -25.21
C THR A 317 9.50 -6.95 -25.00
N VAL A 318 9.61 -6.04 -24.05
CA VAL A 318 10.86 -5.40 -23.63
C VAL A 318 11.24 -5.90 -22.24
N ASN A 319 12.49 -6.36 -22.11
CA ASN A 319 13.04 -6.76 -20.82
C ASN A 319 14.31 -5.96 -20.57
N VAL A 320 14.30 -5.15 -19.52
CA VAL A 320 15.43 -4.31 -19.12
C VAL A 320 16.03 -4.87 -17.84
N LYS A 321 17.33 -4.99 -17.80
CA LYS A 321 18.11 -5.35 -16.62
C LYS A 321 19.15 -4.27 -16.34
N ILE A 322 19.16 -3.78 -15.09
CA ILE A 322 20.13 -2.75 -14.65
C ILE A 322 20.86 -3.27 -13.42
N THR A 323 22.17 -3.15 -13.38
CA THR A 323 22.99 -3.45 -12.18
C THR A 323 23.67 -2.19 -11.65
N PHE A 324 23.84 -2.15 -10.33
CA PHE A 324 24.41 -0.98 -9.63
C PHE A 324 25.66 -1.31 -8.82
#